data_73450ed663327156c666e34c52e70f8e
#
_entry.id   73450ed663327156c666e34c52e70f8e
#
_cell.length_a   1.000
_cell.length_b   1.000
_cell.length_c   1.000
_cell.angle_alpha   90.00
_cell.angle_beta   90.00
_cell.angle_gamma   90.00
#
_symmetry.space_group_name_H-M   'P 1'
#
loop_
_entity.id
_entity.type
_entity.pdbx_description
1 polymer ?
#
loop_
_entity_poly.entity_id
_entity_poly.type
_entity_poly.pdbx_seq_one_letter_code
_entity_poly.pdbx_strand_id
1 'polypeptide(L)'
;MTEGWLKNVIYKEVSMNKKVYIFLADGFEDIEGLTVVDLMRRADIDIKTVSIKKSKEITTSHGITMLTDLTFAETDFTDADMLVLPGGMPGTKYLEKYKPLTELLTDFYQNGGKVAAICAAPGIFERLGFLKGRNATSYPSVMEQLKSARTSLEPVVVDGNVTTSRGLGTAIDFSLSLIGQLEGSAKAEEIAESVVYVRA
;
A
#
# COMPACT_ATOMS: atom_id res chain seq x y z
N MET A 1 8.74 40.71 -42.13
CA MET A 1 9.70 40.12 -41.18
C MET A 1 9.05 40.16 -39.80
N THR A 2 8.28 39.16 -39.45
CA THR A 2 7.75 38.96 -38.08
C THR A 2 7.18 37.53 -37.97
N GLU A 3 8.04 36.56 -38.12
CA GLU A 3 7.76 35.18 -37.73
C GLU A 3 8.83 34.75 -36.73
N GLY A 4 8.47 34.43 -35.49
CA GLY A 4 9.47 33.85 -34.60
C GLY A 4 9.20 33.86 -33.12
N TRP A 5 7.98 34.09 -32.63
CA TRP A 5 7.72 34.14 -31.15
C TRP A 5 6.64 33.17 -30.63
N LEU A 6 6.30 32.13 -31.35
CA LEU A 6 5.23 31.17 -30.94
C LEU A 6 5.70 29.72 -30.92
N LYS A 7 6.91 29.45 -30.46
CA LYS A 7 7.32 28.03 -30.17
C LYS A 7 8.18 27.99 -28.92
N ASN A 8 7.59 27.88 -27.77
CA ASN A 8 8.12 27.24 -26.56
C ASN A 8 7.18 27.45 -25.37
N VAL A 9 5.87 27.21 -25.56
CA VAL A 9 5.04 26.86 -24.41
C VAL A 9 5.26 25.37 -24.20
N ILE A 10 6.27 25.03 -23.44
CA ILE A 10 6.41 23.69 -22.87
C ILE A 10 5.23 23.55 -21.92
N TYR A 11 4.20 22.82 -22.36
CA TYR A 11 3.24 22.22 -21.42
C TYR A 11 4.04 21.30 -20.53
N LYS A 12 4.46 21.84 -19.38
CA LYS A 12 4.85 21.01 -18.25
C LYS A 12 3.55 20.32 -17.86
N GLU A 13 3.35 19.07 -18.32
CA GLU A 13 2.34 18.21 -17.69
C GLU A 13 2.59 18.32 -16.21
N VAL A 14 1.64 18.89 -15.48
CA VAL A 14 1.63 18.82 -14.02
C VAL A 14 1.33 17.35 -13.75
N SER A 15 2.38 16.54 -13.69
CA SER A 15 2.29 15.20 -13.11
C SER A 15 1.75 15.40 -11.70
N MET A 16 0.45 15.18 -11.52
CA MET A 16 -0.08 15.10 -10.18
C MET A 16 0.53 13.87 -9.55
N ASN A 17 1.33 14.06 -8.49
CA ASN A 17 1.98 12.96 -7.78
C ASN A 17 0.94 11.92 -7.38
N LYS A 18 1.26 10.66 -7.60
CA LYS A 18 0.39 9.54 -7.19
C LYS A 18 0.12 9.59 -5.70
N LYS A 19 -1.14 9.38 -5.34
CA LYS A 19 -1.62 9.47 -3.97
C LYS A 19 -1.89 8.10 -3.37
N VAL A 20 -1.23 7.79 -2.27
CA VAL A 20 -1.36 6.51 -1.57
C VAL A 20 -1.76 6.73 -0.13
N TYR A 21 -2.67 5.90 0.38
CA TYR A 21 -3.02 5.88 1.79
C TYR A 21 -2.68 4.53 2.39
N ILE A 22 -1.88 4.53 3.47
CA ILE A 22 -1.62 3.34 4.28
C ILE A 22 -2.32 3.48 5.62
N PHE A 23 -3.19 2.50 5.95
CA PHE A 23 -4.01 2.54 7.15
C PHE A 23 -3.31 1.84 8.30
N LEU A 24 -3.19 2.53 9.43
CA LEU A 24 -2.48 2.07 10.61
C LEU A 24 -3.43 1.97 11.81
N ALA A 25 -3.24 0.90 12.58
CA ALA A 25 -3.87 0.67 13.87
C ALA A 25 -2.82 0.31 14.90
N ASP A 26 -3.10 0.47 16.20
CA ASP A 26 -2.20 0.00 17.24
C ASP A 26 -1.86 -1.48 17.05
N GLY A 27 -0.58 -1.83 17.12
CA GLY A 27 -0.08 -3.18 16.87
C GLY A 27 0.13 -3.52 15.39
N PHE A 28 0.23 -2.54 14.49
CA PHE A 28 0.72 -2.82 13.14
C PHE A 28 2.22 -3.20 13.18
N GLU A 29 2.69 -3.96 12.21
CA GLU A 29 4.10 -4.37 12.13
C GLU A 29 4.95 -3.22 11.56
N ASP A 30 5.99 -2.86 12.28
CA ASP A 30 6.82 -1.67 12.07
C ASP A 30 7.44 -1.64 10.68
N ILE A 31 8.12 -2.72 10.32
CA ILE A 31 8.89 -2.79 9.07
C ILE A 31 7.95 -2.88 7.86
N GLU A 32 6.82 -3.60 7.99
CA GLU A 32 5.86 -3.74 6.90
C GLU A 32 5.15 -2.43 6.56
N GLY A 33 4.85 -1.61 7.58
CA GLY A 33 4.26 -0.29 7.39
C GLY A 33 5.26 0.76 6.97
N LEU A 34 6.35 0.91 7.72
CA LEU A 34 7.29 2.02 7.54
C LEU A 34 8.18 1.86 6.31
N THR A 35 8.51 0.65 5.89
CA THR A 35 9.25 0.41 4.62
C THR A 35 8.44 0.91 3.42
N VAL A 36 7.13 0.65 3.37
CA VAL A 36 6.27 1.18 2.30
C VAL A 36 6.29 2.71 2.30
N VAL A 37 6.16 3.33 3.48
CA VAL A 37 6.17 4.78 3.62
C VAL A 37 7.50 5.39 3.18
N ASP A 38 8.63 4.84 3.65
CA ASP A 38 9.97 5.34 3.32
C ASP A 38 10.25 5.25 1.82
N LEU A 39 10.07 4.07 1.22
CA LEU A 39 10.40 3.85 -0.19
C LEU A 39 9.49 4.65 -1.14
N MET A 40 8.20 4.76 -0.83
CA MET A 40 7.30 5.59 -1.64
C MET A 40 7.61 7.08 -1.55
N ARG A 41 7.99 7.59 -0.37
CA ARG A 41 8.43 8.98 -0.23
C ARG A 41 9.74 9.26 -0.98
N ARG A 42 10.67 8.31 -1.03
CA ARG A 42 11.88 8.39 -1.88
C ARG A 42 11.55 8.43 -3.36
N ALA A 43 10.47 7.77 -3.77
CA ALA A 43 9.97 7.76 -5.15
C ALA A 43 9.13 9.00 -5.51
N ASP A 44 9.05 10.01 -4.63
CA ASP A 44 8.22 11.22 -4.77
C ASP A 44 6.70 10.91 -4.85
N ILE A 45 6.26 9.73 -4.38
CA ILE A 45 4.85 9.37 -4.25
C ILE A 45 4.28 10.00 -2.98
N ASP A 46 3.14 10.68 -3.09
CA ASP A 46 2.48 11.31 -1.93
C ASP A 46 1.74 10.26 -1.09
N ILE A 47 2.51 9.48 -0.32
CA ILE A 47 1.93 8.54 0.64
C ILE A 47 1.61 9.21 1.97
N LYS A 48 0.40 8.97 2.49
CA LYS A 48 -0.07 9.40 3.81
C LYS A 48 -0.32 8.21 4.72
N THR A 49 0.23 8.29 5.92
CA THR A 49 -0.13 7.38 7.02
C THR A 49 -1.45 7.83 7.65
N VAL A 50 -2.39 6.91 7.80
CA VAL A 50 -3.75 7.20 8.28
C VAL A 50 -4.07 6.36 9.51
N SER A 51 -4.26 7.00 10.65
CA SER A 51 -4.77 6.36 11.86
C SER A 51 -6.26 6.05 11.75
N ILE A 52 -6.68 4.82 12.06
CA ILE A 52 -8.11 4.50 12.18
C ILE A 52 -8.71 4.94 13.53
N LYS A 53 -7.88 5.48 14.42
CA LYS A 53 -8.32 6.07 15.70
C LYS A 53 -8.72 7.55 15.50
N LYS A 54 -9.33 8.12 16.54
CA LYS A 54 -9.55 9.57 16.60
C LYS A 54 -8.26 10.36 16.84
N SER A 55 -7.21 9.70 17.32
CA SER A 55 -5.88 10.28 17.55
C SER A 55 -4.94 9.89 16.41
N LYS A 56 -4.01 10.77 16.06
CA LYS A 56 -2.89 10.47 15.15
C LYS A 56 -1.83 9.59 15.80
N GLU A 57 -1.83 9.44 17.11
CA GLU A 57 -0.87 8.61 17.83
C GLU A 57 -1.20 7.13 17.66
N ILE A 58 -0.23 6.37 17.17
CA ILE A 58 -0.28 4.92 16.97
C ILE A 58 0.93 4.29 17.62
N THR A 59 0.73 3.15 18.28
CA THR A 59 1.80 2.33 18.84
C THR A 59 1.91 1.04 18.02
N THR A 60 3.12 0.73 17.54
CA THR A 60 3.40 -0.46 16.71
C THR A 60 3.36 -1.75 17.53
N SER A 61 3.49 -2.90 16.86
CA SER A 61 3.56 -4.22 17.51
C SER A 61 4.78 -4.40 18.42
N HIS A 62 5.82 -3.60 18.23
CA HIS A 62 7.05 -3.62 19.05
C HIS A 62 7.17 -2.42 20.00
N GLY A 63 6.07 -1.71 20.26
CA GLY A 63 6.00 -0.66 21.27
C GLY A 63 6.59 0.69 20.84
N ILE A 64 6.82 0.91 19.55
CA ILE A 64 7.26 2.21 19.03
C ILE A 64 6.03 3.08 18.83
N THR A 65 6.01 4.25 19.46
CA THR A 65 4.92 5.22 19.29
C THR A 65 5.30 6.26 18.24
N MET A 66 4.38 6.50 17.31
CA MET A 66 4.55 7.49 16.24
C MET A 66 3.28 8.28 16.00
N LEU A 67 3.40 9.40 15.30
CA LEU A 67 2.26 10.17 14.81
C LEU A 67 2.04 9.87 13.32
N THR A 68 0.79 9.58 12.98
CA THR A 68 0.36 9.48 11.57
C THR A 68 0.16 10.88 10.96
N ASP A 69 0.21 10.96 9.64
CA ASP A 69 -0.06 12.22 8.92
C ASP A 69 -1.53 12.67 9.12
N LEU A 70 -2.46 11.71 9.09
CA LEU A 70 -3.90 11.93 9.07
C LEU A 70 -4.63 10.99 10.04
N THR A 71 -5.90 11.33 10.34
CA THR A 71 -6.87 10.40 10.91
C THR A 71 -7.90 10.02 9.84
N PHE A 72 -8.47 8.83 9.91
CA PHE A 72 -9.48 8.36 8.96
C PHE A 72 -10.71 9.29 8.91
N ALA A 73 -11.17 9.75 10.07
CA ALA A 73 -12.39 10.54 10.18
C ALA A 73 -12.27 11.95 9.56
N GLU A 74 -11.04 12.46 9.39
CA GLU A 74 -10.75 13.80 8.87
C GLU A 74 -10.28 13.80 7.42
N THR A 75 -10.30 12.63 6.75
CA THR A 75 -9.69 12.46 5.42
C THR A 75 -10.74 12.12 4.37
N ASP A 76 -10.66 12.81 3.25
CA ASP A 76 -11.30 12.44 2.00
C ASP A 76 -10.33 11.57 1.18
N PHE A 77 -10.79 10.42 0.71
CA PHE A 77 -9.98 9.45 -0.02
C PHE A 77 -10.29 9.42 -1.54
N THR A 78 -11.03 10.40 -2.04
CA THR A 78 -11.46 10.46 -3.45
C THR A 78 -10.31 10.65 -4.43
N ASP A 79 -9.16 11.15 -3.97
CA ASP A 79 -7.94 11.34 -4.74
C ASP A 79 -6.97 10.15 -4.69
N ALA A 80 -7.38 9.02 -4.08
CA ALA A 80 -6.52 7.86 -3.91
C ALA A 80 -6.21 7.15 -5.26
N ASP A 81 -4.94 6.84 -5.50
CA ASP A 81 -4.50 5.91 -6.55
C ASP A 81 -4.32 4.48 -5.99
N MET A 82 -4.02 4.35 -4.69
CA MET A 82 -3.82 3.04 -4.04
C MET A 82 -4.10 3.11 -2.53
N LEU A 83 -4.68 2.02 -2.00
CA LEU A 83 -4.90 1.80 -0.57
C LEU A 83 -4.06 0.62 -0.07
N VAL A 84 -3.35 0.79 1.05
CA VAL A 84 -2.37 -0.18 1.55
C VAL A 84 -2.68 -0.58 2.99
N LEU A 85 -2.58 -1.88 3.30
CA LEU A 85 -2.72 -2.45 4.63
C LEU A 85 -1.43 -3.17 5.05
N PRO A 86 -0.74 -2.72 6.10
CA PRO A 86 0.32 -3.49 6.74
C PRO A 86 -0.26 -4.63 7.57
N GLY A 87 0.57 -5.60 7.90
CA GLY A 87 0.24 -6.64 8.86
C GLY A 87 0.48 -6.22 10.31
N GLY A 88 0.84 -7.20 11.12
CA GLY A 88 1.01 -7.05 12.56
C GLY A 88 -0.26 -7.36 13.34
N MET A 89 -0.05 -7.87 14.58
CA MET A 89 -1.15 -8.20 15.48
C MET A 89 -0.97 -7.40 16.78
N PRO A 90 -2.04 -6.82 17.33
CA PRO A 90 -3.45 -6.94 16.92
C PRO A 90 -3.90 -5.96 15.80
N GLY A 91 -2.99 -5.19 15.21
CA GLY A 91 -3.30 -4.13 14.24
C GLY A 91 -4.22 -4.58 13.12
N THR A 92 -3.90 -5.72 12.47
CA THR A 92 -4.73 -6.30 11.39
C THR A 92 -6.17 -6.57 11.85
N LYS A 93 -6.36 -7.04 13.10
CA LYS A 93 -7.72 -7.28 13.64
C LYS A 93 -8.49 -5.98 13.85
N TYR A 94 -7.80 -4.89 14.20
CA TYR A 94 -8.45 -3.60 14.37
C TYR A 94 -8.83 -3.01 13.02
N LEU A 95 -7.94 -3.09 12.01
CA LEU A 95 -8.24 -2.69 10.64
C LEU A 95 -9.46 -3.44 10.10
N GLU A 96 -9.51 -4.77 10.29
CA GLU A 96 -10.61 -5.61 9.84
C GLU A 96 -11.96 -5.24 10.47
N LYS A 97 -11.97 -4.91 11.77
CA LYS A 97 -13.19 -4.56 12.51
C LYS A 97 -13.67 -3.15 12.27
N TYR A 98 -12.82 -2.28 11.72
CA TYR A 98 -13.16 -0.90 11.47
C TYR A 98 -14.00 -0.76 10.21
N LYS A 99 -15.32 -0.80 10.37
CA LYS A 99 -16.30 -0.79 9.26
C LYS A 99 -16.08 0.31 8.23
N PRO A 100 -15.81 1.60 8.61
CA PRO A 100 -15.59 2.62 7.60
C PRO A 100 -14.43 2.29 6.65
N LEU A 101 -13.36 1.64 7.12
CA LEU A 101 -12.25 1.20 6.27
C LEU A 101 -12.66 0.04 5.35
N THR A 102 -13.38 -0.95 5.87
CA THR A 102 -13.79 -2.10 5.03
C THR A 102 -14.81 -1.70 3.96
N GLU A 103 -15.65 -0.71 4.23
CA GLU A 103 -16.56 -0.09 3.26
C GLU A 103 -15.76 0.68 2.20
N LEU A 104 -14.83 1.55 2.60
CA LEU A 104 -13.94 2.27 1.68
C LEU A 104 -13.15 1.31 0.77
N LEU A 105 -12.54 0.27 1.35
CA LEU A 105 -11.79 -0.73 0.58
C LEU A 105 -12.69 -1.43 -0.46
N THR A 106 -13.92 -1.76 -0.07
CA THR A 106 -14.86 -2.45 -0.95
C THR A 106 -15.27 -1.57 -2.13
N ASP A 107 -15.66 -0.34 -1.85
CA ASP A 107 -16.07 0.62 -2.89
C ASP A 107 -14.89 0.94 -3.82
N PHE A 108 -13.71 1.19 -3.25
CA PHE A 108 -12.51 1.50 -4.02
C PHE A 108 -12.10 0.33 -4.92
N TYR A 109 -12.09 -0.91 -4.39
CA TYR A 109 -11.78 -2.11 -5.15
C TYR A 109 -12.79 -2.36 -6.28
N GLN A 110 -14.10 -2.21 -6.01
CA GLN A 110 -15.16 -2.43 -7.00
C GLN A 110 -15.09 -1.43 -8.16
N ASN A 111 -14.61 -0.22 -7.89
CA ASN A 111 -14.36 0.82 -8.91
C ASN A 111 -12.99 0.66 -9.62
N GLY A 112 -12.30 -0.46 -9.44
CA GLY A 112 -11.04 -0.77 -10.12
C GLY A 112 -9.80 -0.16 -9.44
N GLY A 113 -9.95 0.44 -8.26
CA GLY A 113 -8.85 1.00 -7.48
C GLY A 113 -7.87 -0.08 -7.02
N LYS A 114 -6.59 0.28 -6.93
CA LYS A 114 -5.52 -0.64 -6.52
C LYS A 114 -5.50 -0.82 -5.01
N VAL A 115 -5.57 -2.07 -4.54
CA VAL A 115 -5.48 -2.40 -3.12
C VAL A 115 -4.28 -3.32 -2.87
N ALA A 116 -3.56 -3.07 -1.79
CA ALA A 116 -2.35 -3.81 -1.46
C ALA A 116 -2.34 -4.21 0.03
N ALA A 117 -1.88 -5.43 0.33
CA ALA A 117 -1.83 -5.95 1.69
C ALA A 117 -0.63 -6.89 1.89
N ILE A 118 -0.01 -6.83 3.06
CA ILE A 118 1.14 -7.67 3.40
C ILE A 118 0.89 -8.48 4.68
N CYS A 119 1.54 -9.64 4.80
CA CYS A 119 1.60 -10.47 6.00
C CYS A 119 0.24 -11.04 6.42
N ALA A 120 -0.36 -10.53 7.49
CA ALA A 120 -1.66 -10.96 7.96
C ALA A 120 -2.83 -10.25 7.24
N ALA A 121 -2.58 -9.08 6.67
CA ALA A 121 -3.61 -8.24 6.07
C ALA A 121 -4.29 -8.81 4.81
N PRO A 122 -3.68 -9.67 3.96
CA PRO A 122 -4.39 -10.36 2.89
C PRO A 122 -5.61 -11.17 3.37
N GLY A 123 -5.62 -11.60 4.64
CA GLY A 123 -6.80 -12.20 5.26
C GLY A 123 -8.03 -11.29 5.29
N ILE A 124 -7.85 -9.97 5.35
CA ILE A 124 -8.94 -9.00 5.23
C ILE A 124 -9.51 -9.05 3.80
N PHE A 125 -8.65 -9.07 2.79
CA PHE A 125 -9.07 -9.15 1.38
C PHE A 125 -9.80 -10.45 1.06
N GLU A 126 -9.39 -11.57 1.67
CA GLU A 126 -10.12 -12.84 1.57
C GLU A 126 -11.55 -12.69 2.09
N ARG A 127 -11.73 -12.11 3.29
CA ARG A 127 -13.06 -11.93 3.90
C ARG A 127 -13.94 -10.93 3.16
N LEU A 128 -13.34 -9.94 2.50
CA LEU A 128 -14.06 -9.01 1.62
C LEU A 128 -14.33 -9.59 0.22
N GLY A 129 -13.83 -10.81 -0.07
CA GLY A 129 -14.05 -11.49 -1.35
C GLY A 129 -13.17 -11.02 -2.51
N PHE A 130 -12.16 -10.16 -2.24
CA PHE A 130 -11.28 -9.62 -3.29
C PHE A 130 -10.37 -10.67 -3.90
N LEU A 131 -10.08 -11.75 -3.15
CA LEU A 131 -9.15 -12.80 -3.57
C LEU A 131 -9.83 -13.95 -4.34
N LYS A 132 -11.14 -13.92 -4.49
CA LYS A 132 -11.88 -15.01 -5.15
C LYS A 132 -11.38 -15.28 -6.58
N GLY A 133 -10.79 -16.46 -6.78
CA GLY A 133 -10.23 -16.90 -8.06
C GLY A 133 -8.95 -16.19 -8.49
N ARG A 134 -8.35 -15.36 -7.62
CA ARG A 134 -7.07 -14.67 -7.90
C ARG A 134 -5.89 -15.44 -7.33
N ASN A 135 -4.71 -15.14 -7.87
CA ASN A 135 -3.46 -15.55 -7.24
C ASN A 135 -3.18 -14.59 -6.08
N ALA A 136 -2.70 -15.14 -4.95
CA ALA A 136 -2.38 -14.35 -3.77
C ALA A 136 -1.32 -15.03 -2.92
N THR A 137 -0.66 -14.24 -2.07
CA THR A 137 0.25 -14.72 -1.04
C THR A 137 -0.04 -14.02 0.30
N SER A 138 0.47 -14.56 1.39
CA SER A 138 0.35 -13.97 2.72
C SER A 138 1.37 -14.58 3.68
N TYR A 139 1.32 -14.16 4.93
CA TYR A 139 2.07 -14.81 5.99
C TYR A 139 1.67 -16.30 6.09
N PRO A 140 2.60 -17.22 6.35
CA PRO A 140 2.35 -18.67 6.30
C PRO A 140 1.11 -19.14 7.08
N SER A 141 0.92 -18.66 8.31
CA SER A 141 -0.23 -19.07 9.14
C SER A 141 -1.59 -18.49 8.67
N VAL A 142 -1.58 -17.47 7.81
CA VAL A 142 -2.77 -16.86 7.21
C VAL A 142 -3.10 -17.48 5.86
N MET A 143 -2.09 -18.00 5.16
CA MET A 143 -2.24 -18.58 3.82
C MET A 143 -3.28 -19.71 3.79
N GLU A 144 -3.34 -20.52 4.84
CA GLU A 144 -4.34 -21.59 4.97
C GLU A 144 -5.79 -21.07 5.06
N GLN A 145 -5.97 -19.79 5.38
CA GLN A 145 -7.27 -19.14 5.49
C GLN A 145 -7.74 -18.53 4.15
N LEU A 146 -6.84 -18.37 3.17
CA LEU A 146 -7.16 -17.83 1.84
C LEU A 146 -7.83 -18.89 0.96
N LYS A 147 -9.02 -19.34 1.34
CA LYS A 147 -9.72 -20.47 0.73
C LYS A 147 -10.23 -20.19 -0.68
N SER A 148 -10.48 -18.94 -1.04
CA SER A 148 -11.00 -18.55 -2.34
C SER A 148 -9.89 -18.21 -3.34
N ALA A 149 -8.65 -18.03 -2.88
CA ALA A 149 -7.49 -17.69 -3.68
C ALA A 149 -6.71 -18.93 -4.18
N ARG A 150 -5.95 -18.74 -5.26
CA ARG A 150 -4.83 -19.63 -5.63
C ARG A 150 -3.58 -19.10 -4.93
N THR A 151 -3.16 -19.77 -3.86
CA THR A 151 -2.04 -19.33 -3.05
C THR A 151 -0.68 -19.62 -3.71
N SER A 152 0.27 -18.69 -3.53
CA SER A 152 1.65 -18.77 -4.01
C SER A 152 2.64 -18.50 -2.90
N LEU A 153 3.86 -19.04 -3.02
CA LEU A 153 4.98 -18.77 -2.13
C LEU A 153 5.86 -17.59 -2.60
N GLU A 154 5.50 -16.97 -3.71
CA GLU A 154 6.22 -15.79 -4.21
C GLU A 154 6.24 -14.66 -3.19
N PRO A 155 7.35 -13.91 -3.07
CA PRO A 155 7.47 -12.78 -2.17
C PRO A 155 6.34 -11.76 -2.33
N VAL A 156 5.96 -11.49 -3.57
CA VAL A 156 4.89 -10.55 -3.95
C VAL A 156 4.07 -11.17 -5.06
N VAL A 157 2.75 -11.07 -4.96
CA VAL A 157 1.82 -11.48 -6.02
C VAL A 157 0.96 -10.28 -6.41
N VAL A 158 0.96 -9.97 -7.71
CA VAL A 158 0.09 -8.95 -8.32
C VAL A 158 -0.90 -9.68 -9.22
N ASP A 159 -2.20 -9.51 -8.95
CA ASP A 159 -3.26 -10.08 -9.78
C ASP A 159 -4.35 -9.00 -10.00
N GLY A 160 -4.32 -8.41 -11.20
CA GLY A 160 -5.16 -7.27 -11.54
C GLY A 160 -4.89 -6.04 -10.66
N ASN A 161 -5.90 -5.60 -9.94
CA ASN A 161 -5.80 -4.46 -9.02
C ASN A 161 -5.51 -4.86 -7.56
N VAL A 162 -5.14 -6.11 -7.31
CA VAL A 162 -4.80 -6.61 -5.97
C VAL A 162 -3.33 -6.99 -5.90
N THR A 163 -2.62 -6.48 -4.90
CA THR A 163 -1.23 -6.87 -4.60
C THR A 163 -1.15 -7.43 -3.18
N THR A 164 -0.52 -8.59 -3.05
CA THR A 164 -0.31 -9.23 -1.75
C THR A 164 1.15 -9.60 -1.55
N SER A 165 1.62 -9.61 -0.29
CA SER A 165 2.99 -10.00 0.07
C SER A 165 3.05 -10.79 1.37
N ARG A 166 4.19 -11.44 1.64
CA ARG A 166 4.28 -12.47 2.68
C ARG A 166 4.54 -11.96 4.09
N GLY A 167 5.32 -10.92 4.26
CA GLY A 167 5.64 -10.40 5.59
C GLY A 167 6.90 -9.56 5.62
N LEU A 168 7.40 -9.30 6.82
CA LEU A 168 8.54 -8.40 7.07
C LEU A 168 9.70 -8.60 6.09
N GLY A 169 10.15 -9.83 5.87
CA GLY A 169 11.29 -10.14 4.99
C GLY A 169 11.05 -9.82 3.50
N THR A 170 9.81 -9.55 3.09
CA THR A 170 9.45 -9.19 1.71
C THR A 170 8.94 -7.75 1.60
N ALA A 171 9.09 -6.92 2.66
CA ALA A 171 8.55 -5.57 2.70
C ALA A 171 9.18 -4.64 1.64
N ILE A 172 10.47 -4.82 1.32
CA ILE A 172 11.16 -4.06 0.28
C ILE A 172 10.62 -4.46 -1.10
N ASP A 173 10.56 -5.77 -1.41
CA ASP A 173 9.99 -6.26 -2.68
C ASP A 173 8.55 -5.77 -2.88
N PHE A 174 7.75 -5.83 -1.81
CA PHE A 174 6.38 -5.33 -1.81
C PHE A 174 6.35 -3.84 -2.17
N SER A 175 7.13 -3.01 -1.48
CA SER A 175 7.17 -1.57 -1.72
C SER A 175 7.62 -1.23 -3.14
N LEU A 176 8.67 -1.89 -3.64
CA LEU A 176 9.18 -1.72 -5.01
C LEU A 176 8.14 -2.15 -6.06
N SER A 177 7.40 -3.23 -5.80
CA SER A 177 6.29 -3.65 -6.66
C SER A 177 5.18 -2.60 -6.74
N LEU A 178 4.82 -1.99 -5.61
CA LEU A 178 3.81 -0.92 -5.58
C LEU A 178 4.30 0.34 -6.32
N ILE A 179 5.56 0.75 -6.11
CA ILE A 179 6.18 1.87 -6.84
C ILE A 179 6.16 1.60 -8.35
N GLY A 180 6.55 0.38 -8.77
CA GLY A 180 6.54 -0.01 -10.16
C GLY A 180 5.16 0.05 -10.81
N GLN A 181 4.10 -0.22 -10.06
CA GLN A 181 2.72 -0.13 -10.53
C GLN A 181 2.19 1.30 -10.65
N LEU A 182 2.78 2.26 -9.95
CA LEU A 182 2.36 3.66 -9.91
C LEU A 182 3.22 4.53 -10.82
N GLU A 183 4.54 4.33 -10.83
CA GLU A 183 5.52 5.19 -11.50
C GLU A 183 6.36 4.45 -12.56
N GLY A 184 6.12 3.15 -12.75
CA GLY A 184 6.84 2.32 -13.71
C GLY A 184 8.08 1.62 -13.13
N SER A 185 8.52 0.56 -13.83
CA SER A 185 9.62 -0.30 -13.36
C SER A 185 10.95 0.43 -13.23
N ALA A 186 11.21 1.43 -14.07
CA ALA A 186 12.45 2.22 -14.00
C ALA A 186 12.58 2.99 -12.68
N LYS A 187 11.47 3.57 -12.17
CA LYS A 187 11.46 4.25 -10.87
C LYS A 187 11.67 3.24 -9.72
N ALA A 188 11.04 2.08 -9.79
CA ALA A 188 11.25 1.03 -8.79
C ALA A 188 12.73 0.57 -8.72
N GLU A 189 13.40 0.44 -9.87
CA GLU A 189 14.82 0.07 -9.94
C GLU A 189 15.72 1.18 -9.39
N GLU A 190 15.48 2.45 -9.77
CA GLU A 190 16.18 3.61 -9.19
C GLU A 190 16.10 3.62 -7.66
N ILE A 191 14.92 3.34 -7.10
CA ILE A 191 14.75 3.28 -5.64
C ILE A 191 15.48 2.08 -5.05
N ALA A 192 15.42 0.89 -5.68
CA ALA A 192 16.16 -0.29 -5.21
C ALA A 192 17.67 -0.03 -5.13
N GLU A 193 18.25 0.57 -6.18
CA GLU A 193 19.66 0.95 -6.20
C GLU A 193 19.99 1.98 -5.10
N SER A 194 19.13 3.00 -4.91
CA SER A 194 19.35 4.07 -3.93
C SER A 194 19.40 3.58 -2.48
N VAL A 195 18.71 2.47 -2.18
CA VAL A 195 18.68 1.85 -0.84
C VAL A 195 19.61 0.63 -0.75
N VAL A 196 20.46 0.40 -1.76
CA VAL A 196 21.42 -0.71 -1.83
C VAL A 196 20.71 -2.07 -1.72
N TYR A 197 19.51 -2.20 -2.29
CA TYR A 197 18.77 -3.44 -2.26
C TYR A 197 19.16 -4.33 -3.44
N VAL A 198 19.62 -5.55 -3.12
CA VAL A 198 19.93 -6.59 -4.10
C VAL A 198 18.85 -7.68 -4.00
N ARG A 199 18.13 -7.89 -5.09
CA ARG A 199 17.18 -9.01 -5.16
C ARG A 199 17.95 -10.33 -5.12
N ALA A 200 17.51 -11.24 -4.25
CA ALA A 200 18.07 -12.58 -4.14
C ALA A 200 17.68 -13.46 -5.35
#